data_f4dc1bba808d73c4b6a613aadf5bb64c
#
_entry.id   f4dc1bba808d73c4b6a613aadf5bb64c
#
_cell.length_a   1.000
_cell.length_b   1.000
_cell.length_c   1.000
_cell.angle_alpha   90.00
_cell.angle_beta   90.00
_cell.angle_gamma   90.00
#
_symmetry.space_group_name_H-M   'P 1'
#
loop_
_entity.id
_entity.type
_entity.pdbx_description
1 polymer ?
#
loop_
_entity_poly.entity_id
_entity_poly.type
_entity_poly.pdbx_seq_one_letter_code
_entity_poly.pdbx_strand_id
1 'polypeptide(L)'
;MKAAYILDGTVHVGAVDDPVPARGQAIVRTHSCGVCASEAHFLHAGQNIIELSRKHGGPYAALDRSRPFVPGHEYVGEVIDYGPGSKRTVKPGRKVTSVPIMRQSGAHAVIGFSHDCPGGFGEYMLLDEDFIIEIPSDLDDDMAAMTEPLAVGLEHARRGRPTAWRGPLQVRRRPQWARRRASAATVRPRHMRTG
;
A
#
# COMPACT_ATOMS: atom_id res chain seq x y z
N MET A 1 -10.61 7.82 13.69
CA MET A 1 -10.81 7.96 12.24
C MET A 1 -11.58 6.79 11.65
N LYS A 2 -12.20 6.96 10.47
CA LYS A 2 -12.71 5.82 9.70
C LYS A 2 -11.61 5.16 8.92
N ALA A 3 -11.65 3.83 8.84
CA ALA A 3 -10.69 3.07 8.04
C ALA A 3 -11.31 1.76 7.51
N ALA A 4 -10.75 1.25 6.42
CA ALA A 4 -10.84 -0.15 6.09
C ALA A 4 -9.62 -0.86 6.73
N TYR A 5 -9.88 -1.82 7.60
CA TYR A 5 -8.84 -2.53 8.34
C TYR A 5 -8.97 -4.04 8.23
N ILE A 6 -7.89 -4.74 8.44
CA ILE A 6 -7.86 -6.21 8.44
C ILE A 6 -7.79 -6.70 9.89
N LEU A 7 -8.69 -7.62 10.22
CA LEU A 7 -8.74 -8.35 11.48
C LEU A 7 -9.05 -9.82 11.17
N ASP A 8 -8.28 -10.75 11.71
CA ASP A 8 -8.40 -12.20 11.49
C ASP A 8 -8.51 -12.59 10.00
N GLY A 9 -7.84 -11.84 9.12
CA GLY A 9 -7.83 -12.07 7.67
C GLY A 9 -9.12 -11.65 6.96
N THR A 10 -9.97 -10.88 7.61
CA THR A 10 -11.20 -10.30 7.05
C THR A 10 -11.09 -8.79 6.99
N VAL A 11 -11.62 -8.20 5.92
CA VAL A 11 -11.70 -6.74 5.78
C VAL A 11 -12.94 -6.23 6.50
N HIS A 12 -12.73 -5.25 7.35
CA HIS A 12 -13.78 -4.51 8.06
C HIS A 12 -13.71 -3.04 7.71
N VAL A 13 -14.84 -2.35 7.82
CA VAL A 13 -14.91 -0.88 7.68
C VAL A 13 -15.52 -0.32 8.97
N GLY A 14 -14.81 0.59 9.62
CA GLY A 14 -15.27 1.12 10.91
C GLY A 14 -14.36 2.19 11.49
N ALA A 15 -14.63 2.54 12.73
CA ALA A 15 -13.80 3.46 13.49
C ALA A 15 -12.58 2.75 14.07
N VAL A 16 -11.42 3.37 13.95
CA VAL A 16 -10.18 3.02 14.62
C VAL A 16 -9.59 4.26 15.28
N ASP A 17 -8.64 4.11 16.19
CA ASP A 17 -7.98 5.23 16.83
C ASP A 17 -7.26 6.12 15.81
N ASP A 18 -7.25 7.43 16.07
CA ASP A 18 -6.49 8.36 15.25
C ASP A 18 -4.99 8.17 15.51
N PRO A 19 -4.15 8.14 14.47
CA PRO A 19 -2.71 8.03 14.66
C PRO A 19 -2.14 9.32 15.26
N VAL A 20 -1.25 9.17 16.24
CA VAL A 20 -0.59 10.29 16.92
C VAL A 20 0.88 10.33 16.47
N PRO A 21 1.33 11.41 15.79
CA PRO A 21 2.69 11.48 15.29
C PRO A 21 3.71 11.66 16.41
N ALA A 22 4.72 10.80 16.43
CA ALA A 22 5.89 10.93 17.26
C ALA A 22 6.95 11.84 16.61
N ARG A 23 8.06 12.07 17.29
CA ARG A 23 9.21 12.82 16.74
C ARG A 23 9.68 12.18 15.42
N GLY A 24 9.87 13.01 14.40
CA GLY A 24 10.30 12.57 13.07
C GLY A 24 9.16 12.00 12.21
N GLN A 25 7.91 12.14 12.66
CA GLN A 25 6.74 11.68 11.93
C GLN A 25 5.83 12.84 11.53
N ALA A 26 5.21 12.73 10.37
CA ALA A 26 4.13 13.59 9.93
C ALA A 26 2.80 12.83 9.98
N ILE A 27 1.73 13.53 10.41
CA ILE A 27 0.36 13.07 10.20
C ILE A 27 -0.13 13.59 8.86
N VAL A 28 -0.66 12.70 8.04
CA VAL A 28 -1.10 12.97 6.68
C VAL A 28 -2.54 12.53 6.50
N ARG A 29 -3.37 13.40 5.91
CA ARG A 29 -4.72 13.05 5.48
C ARG A 29 -4.64 12.34 4.13
N THR A 30 -5.18 11.15 4.03
CA THR A 30 -5.23 10.38 2.78
C THR A 30 -6.17 11.04 1.77
N HIS A 31 -5.72 11.19 0.53
CA HIS A 31 -6.54 11.61 -0.61
C HIS A 31 -6.93 10.44 -1.49
N SER A 32 -5.95 9.63 -1.89
CA SER A 32 -6.15 8.42 -2.68
C SER A 32 -5.15 7.34 -2.26
N CYS A 33 -5.55 6.08 -2.39
CA CYS A 33 -4.69 4.93 -2.13
C CYS A 33 -5.05 3.77 -3.05
N GLY A 34 -4.06 3.25 -3.75
CA GLY A 34 -4.17 2.04 -4.57
C GLY A 34 -4.33 0.78 -3.74
N VAL A 35 -4.82 -0.28 -4.37
CA VAL A 35 -4.90 -1.63 -3.80
C VAL A 35 -3.85 -2.51 -4.46
N CYS A 36 -2.77 -2.81 -3.75
CA CYS A 36 -1.71 -3.68 -4.21
C CYS A 36 -2.12 -5.16 -4.15
N ALA A 37 -1.50 -5.97 -4.97
CA ALA A 37 -1.64 -7.43 -4.88
C ALA A 37 -1.15 -7.99 -3.53
N SER A 38 -0.26 -7.29 -2.83
CA SER A 38 0.24 -7.68 -1.51
C SER A 38 -0.85 -7.69 -0.44
N GLU A 39 -1.81 -6.72 -0.45
CA GLU A 39 -2.96 -6.74 0.44
C GLU A 39 -3.84 -7.98 0.18
N ALA A 40 -4.11 -8.29 -1.09
CA ALA A 40 -4.88 -9.48 -1.45
C ALA A 40 -4.17 -10.78 -1.04
N HIS A 41 -2.85 -10.85 -1.23
CA HIS A 41 -2.05 -12.00 -0.76
C HIS A 41 -2.06 -12.10 0.76
N PHE A 42 -2.01 -10.98 1.47
CA PHE A 42 -2.04 -11.00 2.93
C PHE A 42 -3.38 -11.47 3.49
N LEU A 43 -4.51 -11.15 2.85
CA LEU A 43 -5.82 -11.67 3.21
C LEU A 43 -5.86 -13.21 3.14
N HIS A 44 -5.28 -13.80 2.08
CA HIS A 44 -5.34 -15.25 1.85
C HIS A 44 -4.23 -16.04 2.55
N ALA A 45 -3.04 -15.47 2.68
CA ALA A 45 -1.85 -16.18 3.15
C ALA A 45 -1.12 -15.44 4.30
N GLY A 46 -1.75 -14.47 4.94
CA GLY A 46 -1.12 -13.60 5.93
C GLY A 46 -0.46 -14.35 7.09
N GLN A 47 -1.07 -15.42 7.57
CA GLN A 47 -0.47 -16.25 8.63
C GLN A 47 0.89 -16.82 8.19
N ASN A 48 0.95 -17.39 7.01
CA ASN A 48 2.20 -17.96 6.47
C ASN A 48 3.26 -16.87 6.24
N ILE A 49 2.84 -15.68 5.78
CA ILE A 49 3.73 -14.52 5.56
C ILE A 49 4.33 -14.07 6.90
N ILE A 50 3.53 -13.96 7.95
CA ILE A 50 3.98 -13.60 9.31
C ILE A 50 4.95 -14.65 9.85
N GLU A 51 4.62 -15.93 9.75
CA GLU A 51 5.47 -17.03 10.22
C GLU A 51 6.82 -17.07 9.50
N LEU A 52 6.83 -16.90 8.17
CA LEU A 52 8.06 -16.78 7.40
C LEU A 52 8.87 -15.53 7.82
N SER A 53 8.20 -14.40 8.04
CA SER A 53 8.84 -13.19 8.55
C SER A 53 9.48 -13.41 9.92
N ARG A 54 8.79 -14.07 10.84
CA ARG A 54 9.35 -14.40 12.16
C ARG A 54 10.56 -15.32 12.06
N LYS A 55 10.48 -16.32 11.19
CA LYS A 55 11.57 -17.28 10.97
C LYS A 55 12.83 -16.63 10.36
N HIS A 56 12.67 -15.64 9.50
CA HIS A 56 13.77 -15.07 8.70
C HIS A 56 14.07 -13.60 9.04
N GLY A 57 13.49 -13.03 10.09
CA GLY A 57 13.69 -11.63 10.47
C GLY A 57 13.07 -10.63 9.49
N GLY A 58 11.95 -11.00 8.85
CA GLY A 58 11.26 -10.15 7.89
C GLY A 58 10.41 -9.05 8.55
N PRO A 59 9.92 -8.08 7.75
CA PRO A 59 9.26 -6.86 8.27
C PRO A 59 7.86 -7.09 8.86
N TYR A 60 7.25 -8.24 8.62
CA TYR A 60 5.90 -8.57 9.11
C TYR A 60 5.92 -9.40 10.41
N ALA A 61 7.08 -9.64 11.00
CA ALA A 61 7.24 -10.51 12.17
C ALA A 61 6.44 -10.04 13.39
N ALA A 62 6.27 -8.72 13.55
CA ALA A 62 5.54 -8.11 14.66
C ALA A 62 4.00 -8.11 14.48
N LEU A 63 3.50 -8.42 13.29
CA LEU A 63 2.06 -8.47 13.07
C LEU A 63 1.39 -9.63 13.83
N ASP A 64 0.23 -9.31 14.38
CA ASP A 64 -0.69 -10.22 15.03
C ASP A 64 -2.06 -10.11 14.36
N ARG A 65 -2.56 -11.19 13.79
CA ARG A 65 -3.83 -11.19 13.07
C ARG A 65 -5.05 -10.96 13.96
N SER A 66 -4.94 -11.26 15.24
CA SER A 66 -6.00 -11.00 16.22
C SER A 66 -6.13 -9.53 16.60
N ARG A 67 -5.23 -8.69 16.13
CA ARG A 67 -5.25 -7.22 16.28
C ARG A 67 -5.52 -6.54 14.94
N PRO A 68 -6.36 -5.49 14.89
CA PRO A 68 -6.61 -4.76 13.66
C PRO A 68 -5.35 -4.04 13.17
N PHE A 69 -5.17 -3.96 11.86
CA PHE A 69 -4.24 -3.05 11.22
C PHE A 69 -4.86 -2.46 9.95
N VAL A 70 -4.49 -1.23 9.61
CA VAL A 70 -5.01 -0.50 8.45
C VAL A 70 -4.02 -0.62 7.31
N PRO A 71 -4.35 -1.34 6.23
CA PRO A 71 -3.46 -1.51 5.08
C PRO A 71 -3.42 -0.28 4.16
N GLY A 72 -2.73 -0.41 3.01
CA GLY A 72 -2.60 0.61 1.98
C GLY A 72 -1.23 1.29 2.00
N HIS A 73 -0.37 0.96 1.04
CA HIS A 73 0.97 1.52 0.93
C HIS A 73 1.23 2.22 -0.42
N GLU A 74 0.24 2.27 -1.31
CA GLU A 74 0.27 2.98 -2.59
C GLU A 74 -0.58 4.26 -2.47
N TYR A 75 -0.10 5.26 -1.75
CA TYR A 75 -0.90 6.41 -1.31
C TYR A 75 -0.37 7.77 -1.77
N VAL A 76 -1.28 8.71 -1.78
CA VAL A 76 -1.04 10.16 -1.78
C VAL A 76 -1.93 10.82 -0.75
N GLY A 77 -1.45 11.87 -0.13
CA GLY A 77 -2.22 12.64 0.87
C GLY A 77 -1.65 14.03 1.09
N GLU A 78 -2.18 14.70 2.09
CA GLU A 78 -1.82 16.07 2.47
C GLU A 78 -1.24 16.10 3.88
N VAL A 79 -0.10 16.72 4.06
CA VAL A 79 0.49 16.94 5.38
C VAL A 79 -0.45 17.81 6.23
N ILE A 80 -0.84 17.29 7.39
CA ILE A 80 -1.67 18.03 8.35
C ILE A 80 -0.79 18.67 9.43
N ASP A 81 0.07 17.90 10.07
CA ASP A 81 0.99 18.38 11.10
C ASP A 81 2.13 17.35 11.31
N TYR A 82 2.99 17.62 12.29
CA TYR A 82 4.15 16.83 12.65
C TYR A 82 4.21 16.55 14.14
N GLY A 83 4.82 15.46 14.50
CA GLY A 83 5.15 15.18 15.88
C GLY A 83 6.16 16.18 16.49
N PRO A 84 6.28 16.19 17.82
CA PRO A 84 7.12 17.14 18.53
C PRO A 84 8.61 17.00 18.14
N GLY A 85 9.27 18.14 17.90
CA GLY A 85 10.70 18.17 17.56
C GLY A 85 11.05 17.60 16.17
N SER A 86 10.08 17.48 15.27
CA SER A 86 10.29 17.13 13.86
C SER A 86 10.89 18.31 13.08
N LYS A 87 11.56 18.01 11.97
CA LYS A 87 12.22 19.01 11.08
C LYS A 87 11.22 19.84 10.29
N ARG A 88 10.03 19.29 10.02
CA ARG A 88 8.95 19.93 9.25
C ARG A 88 9.38 20.35 7.82
N THR A 89 10.05 19.44 7.12
CA THR A 89 10.67 19.73 5.81
C THR A 89 9.66 20.11 4.74
N VAL A 90 8.44 19.57 4.81
CA VAL A 90 7.34 19.90 3.91
C VAL A 90 6.27 20.64 4.72
N LYS A 91 5.75 21.74 4.18
CA LYS A 91 4.73 22.55 4.88
C LYS A 91 3.39 21.80 4.96
N PRO A 92 2.62 21.97 6.06
CA PRO A 92 1.21 21.57 6.09
C PRO A 92 0.44 22.10 4.88
N GLY A 93 -0.54 21.34 4.40
CA GLY A 93 -1.30 21.64 3.20
C GLY A 93 -0.64 21.20 1.88
N ARG A 94 0.58 20.65 1.93
CA ARG A 94 1.26 20.17 0.72
C ARG A 94 0.92 18.71 0.44
N LYS A 95 0.71 18.41 -0.86
CA LYS A 95 0.47 17.06 -1.36
C LYS A 95 1.76 16.25 -1.32
N VAL A 96 1.69 15.04 -0.78
CA VAL A 96 2.86 14.19 -0.54
C VAL A 96 2.56 12.72 -0.77
N THR A 97 3.60 11.98 -1.08
CA THR A 97 3.72 10.52 -0.89
C THR A 97 5.02 10.24 -0.13
N SER A 98 5.36 8.98 0.11
CA SER A 98 6.66 8.62 0.67
C SER A 98 7.06 7.19 0.30
N VAL A 99 8.29 6.82 0.59
CA VAL A 99 8.65 5.41 0.72
C VAL A 99 7.81 4.81 1.85
N PRO A 100 7.11 3.66 1.66
CA PRO A 100 6.19 3.12 2.66
C PRO A 100 6.91 2.43 3.84
N ILE A 101 7.89 3.10 4.39
CA ILE A 101 8.72 2.63 5.51
C ILE A 101 8.68 3.68 6.62
N MET A 102 8.43 3.21 7.83
CA MET A 102 8.56 3.99 9.06
C MET A 102 9.80 3.52 9.82
N ARG A 103 10.73 4.41 10.09
CA ARG A 103 11.84 4.12 11.01
C ARG A 103 11.34 4.19 12.44
N GLN A 104 11.56 3.13 13.18
CA GLN A 104 11.31 3.03 14.61
C GLN A 104 12.63 2.71 15.32
N SER A 105 12.73 2.98 16.61
CA SER A 105 13.95 2.66 17.35
C SER A 105 14.26 1.16 17.29
N GLY A 106 15.31 0.81 16.54
CA GLY A 106 15.82 -0.56 16.40
C GLY A 106 15.15 -1.42 15.32
N ALA A 107 14.13 -0.92 14.60
CA ALA A 107 13.45 -1.66 13.53
C ALA A 107 12.86 -0.73 12.46
N HIS A 108 12.49 -1.31 11.32
CA HIS A 108 11.68 -0.65 10.31
C HIS A 108 10.31 -1.30 10.25
N ALA A 109 9.24 -0.49 10.31
CA ALA A 109 7.89 -0.94 10.04
C ALA A 109 7.50 -0.60 8.60
N VAL A 110 6.69 -1.45 7.98
CA VAL A 110 6.06 -1.15 6.69
C VAL A 110 4.74 -0.45 6.96
N ILE A 111 4.56 0.76 6.42
CA ILE A 111 3.30 1.51 6.50
C ILE A 111 2.19 0.66 5.86
N GLY A 112 1.06 0.52 6.54
CA GLY A 112 -0.04 -0.35 6.10
C GLY A 112 0.12 -1.83 6.47
N PHE A 113 1.27 -2.23 7.04
CA PHE A 113 1.51 -3.59 7.55
C PHE A 113 2.14 -3.55 8.96
N SER A 114 1.63 -2.65 9.79
CA SER A 114 2.01 -2.48 11.19
C SER A 114 0.79 -2.05 12.00
N HIS A 115 0.73 -2.43 13.27
CA HIS A 115 -0.34 -1.98 14.19
C HIS A 115 -0.21 -0.49 14.53
N ASP A 116 1.02 0.03 14.48
CA ASP A 116 1.36 1.39 14.92
C ASP A 116 1.54 2.36 13.74
N CYS A 117 1.54 1.86 12.50
CA CYS A 117 1.73 2.64 11.28
C CYS A 117 0.59 2.37 10.30
N PRO A 118 -0.60 2.97 10.50
CA PRO A 118 -1.73 2.80 9.60
C PRO A 118 -1.38 3.30 8.20
N GLY A 119 -1.88 2.59 7.20
CA GLY A 119 -1.73 2.93 5.79
C GLY A 119 -2.88 3.76 5.23
N GLY A 120 -2.85 3.97 3.93
CA GLY A 120 -3.74 4.86 3.20
C GLY A 120 -5.20 4.41 3.11
N PHE A 121 -5.58 3.24 3.62
CA PHE A 121 -7.01 2.86 3.74
C PHE A 121 -7.68 3.45 4.97
N GLY A 122 -6.97 4.28 5.77
CA GLY A 122 -7.50 5.16 6.79
C GLY A 122 -7.62 6.61 6.32
N GLU A 123 -8.44 7.41 7.00
CA GLU A 123 -8.53 8.87 6.75
C GLU A 123 -7.20 9.58 7.03
N TYR A 124 -6.42 9.06 7.99
CA TYR A 124 -5.10 9.57 8.37
C TYR A 124 -4.08 8.44 8.46
N MET A 125 -2.83 8.77 8.15
CA MET A 125 -1.68 7.89 8.27
C MET A 125 -0.47 8.64 8.80
N LEU A 126 0.56 7.90 9.20
CA LEU A 126 1.85 8.46 9.63
C LEU A 126 2.90 8.21 8.58
N LEU A 127 3.69 9.24 8.26
CA LEU A 127 4.86 9.14 7.38
C LEU A 127 6.12 9.51 8.14
N ASP A 128 7.23 8.82 7.83
CA ASP A 128 8.56 9.24 8.26
C ASP A 128 8.96 10.52 7.51
N GLU A 129 9.24 11.59 8.23
CA GLU A 129 9.49 12.92 7.62
C GLU A 129 10.68 12.95 6.66
N ASP A 130 11.67 12.06 6.84
CA ASP A 130 12.86 12.00 5.98
C ASP A 130 12.59 11.26 4.65
N PHE A 131 11.47 10.55 4.54
CA PHE A 131 11.06 9.83 3.33
C PHE A 131 9.93 10.50 2.56
N ILE A 132 9.41 11.63 3.06
CA ILE A 132 8.35 12.38 2.39
C ILE A 132 8.85 12.95 1.06
N ILE A 133 8.04 12.76 0.04
CA ILE A 133 8.24 13.29 -1.31
C ILE A 133 7.07 14.21 -1.62
N GLU A 134 7.35 15.50 -1.86
CA GLU A 134 6.33 16.45 -2.24
C GLU A 134 5.88 16.19 -3.69
N ILE A 135 4.57 16.17 -3.91
CA ILE A 135 3.94 15.94 -5.20
C ILE A 135 3.46 17.27 -5.77
N PRO A 136 3.64 17.55 -7.08
CA PRO A 136 3.06 18.73 -7.72
C PRO A 136 1.56 18.85 -7.45
N SER A 137 1.10 20.04 -7.11
CA SER A 137 -0.28 20.27 -6.67
C SER A 137 -1.31 20.05 -7.79
N ASP A 138 -0.90 20.18 -9.04
CA ASP A 138 -1.70 19.98 -10.24
C ASP A 138 -1.78 18.53 -10.72
N LEU A 139 -0.95 17.63 -10.16
CA LEU A 139 -1.05 16.20 -10.46
C LEU A 139 -2.29 15.62 -9.79
N ASP A 140 -3.09 14.88 -10.56
CA ASP A 140 -4.25 14.14 -10.08
C ASP A 140 -3.86 13.16 -8.96
N ASP A 141 -4.74 12.99 -7.95
CA ASP A 141 -4.45 12.20 -6.76
C ASP A 141 -4.31 10.70 -7.08
N ASP A 142 -5.14 10.17 -7.98
CA ASP A 142 -5.06 8.76 -8.38
C ASP A 142 -3.77 8.49 -9.18
N MET A 143 -3.36 9.45 -10.02
CA MET A 143 -2.07 9.38 -10.71
C MET A 143 -0.90 9.50 -9.75
N ALA A 144 -1.00 10.35 -8.73
CA ALA A 144 0.03 10.50 -7.70
C ALA A 144 0.19 9.25 -6.83
N ALA A 145 -0.92 8.55 -6.52
CA ALA A 145 -0.90 7.30 -5.77
C ALA A 145 -0.16 6.17 -6.53
N MET A 146 -0.04 6.27 -7.88
CA MET A 146 0.74 5.33 -8.68
C MET A 146 2.26 5.47 -8.52
N THR A 147 2.76 6.45 -7.75
CA THR A 147 4.20 6.70 -7.58
C THR A 147 4.93 5.47 -7.03
N GLU A 148 4.39 4.83 -5.99
CA GLU A 148 5.00 3.64 -5.39
C GLU A 148 5.07 2.47 -6.37
N PRO A 149 3.95 1.98 -6.97
CA PRO A 149 4.02 0.83 -7.87
C PRO A 149 4.85 1.10 -9.14
N LEU A 150 4.89 2.34 -9.62
CA LEU A 150 5.77 2.73 -10.73
C LEU A 150 7.25 2.69 -10.32
N ALA A 151 7.59 3.14 -9.12
CA ALA A 151 8.94 3.08 -8.58
C ALA A 151 9.42 1.62 -8.44
N VAL A 152 8.57 0.72 -7.93
CA VAL A 152 8.83 -0.72 -7.87
C VAL A 152 9.05 -1.30 -9.27
N GLY A 153 8.19 -0.98 -10.23
CA GLY A 153 8.31 -1.41 -11.63
C GLY A 153 9.61 -0.93 -12.29
N LEU A 154 9.96 0.33 -12.06
CA LEU A 154 11.21 0.92 -12.58
C LEU A 154 12.45 0.23 -11.99
N GLU A 155 12.46 -0.02 -10.67
CA GLU A 155 13.58 -0.69 -10.02
C GLU A 155 13.76 -2.13 -10.51
N HIS A 156 12.68 -2.87 -10.71
CA HIS A 156 12.73 -4.20 -11.32
C HIS A 156 13.29 -4.15 -12.75
N ALA A 157 12.87 -3.18 -13.56
CA ALA A 157 13.38 -2.98 -14.91
C ALA A 157 14.87 -2.63 -14.91
N ARG A 158 15.34 -1.81 -13.96
CA ARG A 158 16.77 -1.45 -13.82
C ARG A 158 17.63 -2.62 -13.40
N ARG A 159 17.18 -3.42 -12.42
CA ARG A 159 17.91 -4.61 -11.95
C ARG A 159 17.87 -5.75 -12.95
N GLY A 160 16.79 -5.91 -13.69
CA GLY A 160 16.63 -6.93 -14.72
C GLY A 160 17.32 -6.62 -16.04
N ARG A 161 18.04 -5.48 -16.19
CA ARG A 161 18.78 -5.18 -17.40
C ARG A 161 19.93 -6.19 -17.56
N PRO A 162 19.84 -7.14 -18.51
CA PRO A 162 21.02 -7.88 -18.91
C PRO A 162 22.01 -6.86 -19.50
N THR A 163 23.31 -7.08 -19.26
CA THR A 163 24.41 -6.28 -19.82
C THR A 163 24.45 -6.28 -21.35
N ALA A 164 23.57 -7.06 -21.99
CA ALA A 164 23.23 -6.98 -23.40
C ALA A 164 21.72 -7.17 -23.56
N TRP A 165 20.99 -6.10 -23.88
CA TRP A 165 19.60 -6.17 -24.32
C TRP A 165 19.52 -7.00 -25.62
N ARG A 166 19.00 -8.20 -25.53
CA ARG A 166 18.67 -9.05 -26.68
C ARG A 166 17.18 -9.40 -26.66
N GLY A 167 16.35 -8.53 -27.20
CA GLY A 167 14.93 -8.81 -27.48
C GLY A 167 13.92 -8.08 -26.59
N PRO A 168 12.64 -8.09 -26.97
CA PRO A 168 11.59 -7.40 -26.27
C PRO A 168 11.36 -7.98 -24.87
N LEU A 169 11.15 -7.09 -23.90
CA LEU A 169 10.76 -7.44 -22.52
C LEU A 169 9.46 -8.25 -22.58
N GLN A 170 9.57 -9.55 -22.36
CA GLN A 170 8.36 -10.36 -22.17
C GLN A 170 7.80 -10.05 -20.80
N VAL A 171 6.87 -9.08 -20.74
CA VAL A 171 5.97 -8.96 -19.61
C VAL A 171 5.16 -10.25 -19.55
N ARG A 172 5.55 -11.15 -18.65
CA ARG A 172 4.85 -12.42 -18.49
C ARG A 172 3.41 -12.14 -18.08
N ARG A 173 2.56 -12.35 -19.07
CA ARG A 173 1.16 -12.82 -19.02
C ARG A 173 0.35 -12.41 -17.80
N ARG A 174 -0.78 -11.79 -18.10
CA ARG A 174 -1.91 -11.50 -17.21
C ARG A 174 -2.02 -12.48 -16.04
N PRO A 175 -2.23 -11.99 -14.82
CA PRO A 175 -2.51 -12.83 -13.65
C PRO A 175 -3.59 -13.87 -13.95
N GLN A 176 -3.54 -15.03 -13.34
CA GLN A 176 -4.47 -16.14 -13.59
C GLN A 176 -5.96 -15.76 -13.43
N TRP A 177 -6.27 -14.77 -12.60
CA TRP A 177 -7.63 -14.24 -12.44
C TRP A 177 -8.16 -13.54 -13.71
N ALA A 178 -7.29 -12.89 -14.52
CA ALA A 178 -7.69 -12.25 -15.76
C ALA A 178 -8.04 -13.28 -16.87
N ARG A 179 -7.57 -14.52 -16.76
CA ARG A 179 -7.94 -15.62 -17.67
C ARG A 179 -9.32 -16.21 -17.36
N ARG A 180 -9.75 -16.20 -16.10
CA ARG A 180 -11.06 -16.72 -15.71
C ARG A 180 -12.22 -15.85 -16.19
N ARG A 181 -12.03 -14.53 -16.38
CA ARG A 181 -13.08 -13.65 -16.93
C ARG A 181 -13.30 -13.84 -18.43
N ALA A 182 -12.29 -14.24 -19.19
CA ALA A 182 -12.43 -14.45 -20.64
C ALA A 182 -13.20 -15.75 -20.98
N SER A 183 -13.21 -16.74 -20.09
CA SER A 183 -13.95 -18.00 -20.30
C SER A 183 -15.42 -17.96 -19.80
N ALA A 184 -15.78 -16.97 -18.98
CA ALA A 184 -17.16 -16.81 -18.48
C ALA A 184 -18.07 -15.95 -19.38
N ALA A 185 -17.51 -15.31 -20.40
CA ALA A 185 -18.24 -14.40 -21.28
C ALA A 185 -18.83 -15.04 -22.54
N THR A 186 -18.80 -16.38 -22.66
CA THR A 186 -19.38 -17.10 -23.81
C THR A 186 -20.57 -17.99 -23.41
N VAL A 187 -21.51 -17.45 -22.65
CA VAL A 187 -22.84 -18.05 -22.55
C VAL A 187 -23.68 -17.42 -23.66
N ARG A 188 -23.83 -18.14 -24.78
CA ARG A 188 -24.77 -17.76 -25.84
C ARG A 188 -26.20 -17.87 -25.29
N PRO A 189 -27.08 -16.86 -25.48
CA PRO A 189 -28.48 -17.00 -25.16
C PRO A 189 -29.10 -18.08 -26.07
N ARG A 190 -29.73 -19.08 -25.47
CA ARG A 190 -30.57 -20.04 -26.20
C ARG A 190 -31.80 -19.30 -26.73
N HIS A 191 -31.97 -19.27 -28.03
CA HIS A 191 -33.21 -18.85 -28.66
C HIS A 191 -34.36 -19.75 -28.15
N MET A 192 -35.30 -19.16 -27.41
CA MET A 192 -36.59 -19.75 -27.20
C MET A 192 -37.34 -19.69 -28.54
N ARG A 193 -37.60 -20.83 -29.13
CA ARG A 193 -38.58 -20.96 -30.23
C ARG A 193 -39.96 -20.89 -29.60
N THR A 194 -40.73 -19.88 -30.00
CA THR A 194 -42.18 -19.83 -29.79
C THR A 194 -42.82 -20.79 -30.78
N GLY A 195 -43.50 -21.80 -30.27
CA GLY A 195 -44.53 -22.57 -30.94
C GLY A 195 -45.89 -22.11 -30.45
#